data_db2e04db36c0e1ba5aedea12c9b13442
#
_entry.id   db2e04db36c0e1ba5aedea12c9b13442
#
_cell.length_a   1.000
_cell.length_b   1.000
_cell.length_c   1.000
_cell.angle_alpha   90.00
_cell.angle_beta   90.00
_cell.angle_gamma   90.00
#
_symmetry.space_group_name_H-M   'P 1'
#
loop_
_entity.id
_entity.type
_entity.pdbx_description
1 polymer ?
#
loop_
_entity_poly.entity_id
_entity_poly.type
_entity_poly.pdbx_seq_one_letter_code
_entity_poly.pdbx_strand_id
1 'polypeptide(L)'
;MITKDKKYSEYFDHLETTFNTINDILDEEFFSCVPTDNKTKEVIVSELCQVVQGDLMALVTFDPAAKHNYDKVIKGYDQKYVQATYKGFEAVRDYRISHFIYYYSKTKYAIKDNGNEALIMLEAYLKLIARNMSENSKVRTAIEIHPASIIGERFAIDHGYGTVIGETCVIGNDCYILQGVILGASKIKGNKKGKRHPTIGNNVHIGAFARITGNIKVGDNSKICPNAVIYRSIPPHSKVKIDNQIQITTPGKNAKWQCPIVIYGVRPTNNGVTVYGKKLELCREVKIMVNRSKIDNIIISSQIESEQIFITIEHNEIVKYKKKNLIMCFVTKHCNLLLLQTQALIDYINSK
;
A
#
# COMPACT_ATOMS: atom_id res chain seq x y z
N MET A 1 39.29 -3.65 -26.80
CA MET A 1 38.29 -4.46 -27.53
C MET A 1 37.90 -5.59 -26.59
N ILE A 2 36.81 -5.45 -25.84
CA ILE A 2 36.29 -6.54 -24.97
C ILE A 2 35.70 -7.55 -25.96
N THR A 3 36.33 -8.70 -26.07
CA THR A 3 35.83 -9.84 -26.85
C THR A 3 34.42 -10.16 -26.41
N LYS A 4 33.52 -10.41 -27.37
CA LYS A 4 32.17 -10.94 -27.13
C LYS A 4 32.31 -12.34 -26.51
N ASP A 5 32.60 -12.38 -25.22
CA ASP A 5 32.68 -13.61 -24.47
C ASP A 5 31.25 -14.16 -24.29
N LYS A 6 30.98 -15.32 -24.87
CA LYS A 6 29.73 -16.07 -24.72
C LYS A 6 29.27 -16.15 -23.25
N LYS A 7 30.23 -16.12 -22.33
CA LYS A 7 30.05 -16.17 -20.90
C LYS A 7 29.22 -15.03 -20.32
N TYR A 8 29.21 -13.83 -20.94
CA TYR A 8 28.41 -12.70 -20.46
C TYR A 8 26.97 -12.71 -20.99
N SER A 9 26.69 -13.32 -22.16
CA SER A 9 25.32 -13.41 -22.68
C SER A 9 24.44 -14.37 -21.86
N GLU A 10 25.03 -15.45 -21.33
CA GLU A 10 24.34 -16.43 -20.46
C GLU A 10 23.92 -15.82 -19.11
N TYR A 11 24.66 -14.84 -18.60
CA TYR A 11 24.29 -14.12 -17.38
C TYR A 11 23.03 -13.27 -17.50
N PHE A 12 22.58 -12.95 -18.70
CA PHE A 12 21.45 -12.06 -18.95
C PHE A 12 20.21 -12.78 -19.47
N ASP A 13 20.18 -14.10 -19.51
CA ASP A 13 18.95 -14.83 -19.76
C ASP A 13 18.11 -14.93 -18.46
N HIS A 14 17.26 -13.92 -18.27
CA HIS A 14 16.40 -13.81 -17.10
C HIS A 14 15.28 -14.84 -17.07
N LEU A 15 14.84 -15.36 -18.22
CA LEU A 15 13.82 -16.41 -18.30
C LEU A 15 14.38 -17.73 -17.81
N GLU A 16 15.57 -18.11 -18.28
CA GLU A 16 16.25 -19.32 -17.81
C GLU A 16 16.56 -19.24 -16.32
N THR A 17 17.04 -18.10 -15.84
CA THR A 17 17.29 -17.89 -14.42
C THR A 17 16.01 -18.02 -13.59
N THR A 18 14.88 -17.46 -14.05
CA THR A 18 13.59 -17.57 -13.36
C THR A 18 13.10 -19.00 -13.34
N PHE A 19 13.19 -19.70 -14.48
CA PHE A 19 12.79 -21.10 -14.61
C PHE A 19 13.60 -21.99 -13.68
N ASN A 20 14.92 -21.90 -13.70
CA ASN A 20 15.79 -22.73 -12.86
C ASN A 20 15.52 -22.46 -11.37
N THR A 21 15.40 -21.21 -10.95
CA THR A 21 15.09 -20.87 -9.56
C THR A 21 13.74 -21.45 -9.09
N ILE A 22 12.71 -21.40 -9.93
CA ILE A 22 11.39 -21.96 -9.59
C ILE A 22 11.48 -23.50 -9.55
N ASN A 23 12.17 -24.11 -10.51
CA ASN A 23 12.35 -25.56 -10.56
C ASN A 23 13.09 -26.06 -9.31
N ASP A 24 14.21 -25.46 -8.94
CA ASP A 24 15.00 -25.85 -7.78
C ASP A 24 14.16 -25.76 -6.48
N ILE A 25 13.43 -24.66 -6.28
CA ILE A 25 12.55 -24.52 -5.11
C ILE A 25 11.44 -25.58 -5.10
N LEU A 26 10.83 -25.88 -6.25
CA LEU A 26 9.77 -26.91 -6.32
C LEU A 26 10.34 -28.33 -6.16
N ASP A 27 11.52 -28.63 -6.66
CA ASP A 27 12.15 -29.93 -6.46
C ASP A 27 12.44 -30.19 -4.97
N GLU A 28 12.90 -29.16 -4.24
CA GLU A 28 13.17 -29.27 -2.81
C GLU A 28 11.89 -29.36 -1.97
N GLU A 29 10.93 -28.46 -2.19
CA GLU A 29 9.78 -28.27 -1.28
C GLU A 29 8.53 -29.03 -1.70
N PHE A 30 8.34 -29.34 -2.99
CA PHE A 30 7.08 -29.89 -3.48
C PHE A 30 7.23 -31.24 -4.17
N PHE A 31 8.08 -31.37 -5.19
CA PHE A 31 8.21 -32.62 -5.96
C PHE A 31 8.86 -33.75 -5.16
N SER A 32 9.53 -33.45 -4.04
CA SER A 32 10.00 -34.45 -3.08
C SER A 32 8.86 -35.20 -2.40
N CYS A 33 7.69 -34.61 -2.24
CA CYS A 33 6.53 -35.20 -1.54
C CYS A 33 5.34 -35.51 -2.48
N VAL A 34 5.30 -34.94 -3.67
CA VAL A 34 4.23 -35.17 -4.65
C VAL A 34 4.82 -35.89 -5.89
N PRO A 35 4.62 -37.19 -6.03
CA PRO A 35 5.08 -37.91 -7.22
C PRO A 35 4.53 -37.30 -8.50
N THR A 36 5.41 -36.84 -9.37
CA THR A 36 5.04 -36.11 -10.57
C THR A 36 5.97 -36.52 -11.70
N ASP A 37 5.42 -36.84 -12.88
CA ASP A 37 6.23 -37.13 -14.05
C ASP A 37 6.94 -35.87 -14.58
N ASN A 38 8.07 -36.06 -15.28
CA ASN A 38 8.89 -34.94 -15.74
C ASN A 38 8.15 -33.96 -16.66
N LYS A 39 7.25 -34.45 -17.52
CA LYS A 39 6.47 -33.59 -18.41
C LYS A 39 5.54 -32.68 -17.63
N THR A 40 4.87 -33.22 -16.61
CA THR A 40 3.99 -32.43 -15.72
C THR A 40 4.79 -31.45 -14.88
N LYS A 41 5.98 -31.82 -14.39
CA LYS A 41 6.91 -30.90 -13.70
C LYS A 41 7.24 -29.69 -14.58
N GLU A 42 7.70 -29.92 -15.82
CA GLU A 42 8.05 -28.87 -16.77
C GLU A 42 6.86 -27.92 -17.03
N VAL A 43 5.65 -28.44 -17.16
CA VAL A 43 4.44 -27.63 -17.39
C VAL A 43 4.14 -26.76 -16.17
N ILE A 44 4.19 -27.31 -14.95
CA ILE A 44 3.97 -26.56 -13.70
C ILE A 44 5.00 -25.43 -13.57
N VAL A 45 6.28 -25.73 -13.75
CA VAL A 45 7.36 -24.74 -13.66
C VAL A 45 7.18 -23.66 -14.72
N SER A 46 6.82 -24.03 -15.95
CA SER A 46 6.58 -23.09 -17.05
C SER A 46 5.40 -22.13 -16.76
N GLU A 47 4.27 -22.65 -16.24
CA GLU A 47 3.12 -21.81 -15.88
C GLU A 47 3.47 -20.82 -14.75
N LEU A 48 4.16 -21.27 -13.72
CA LEU A 48 4.63 -20.38 -12.64
C LEU A 48 5.63 -19.34 -13.15
N CYS A 49 6.55 -19.76 -14.02
CA CYS A 49 7.51 -18.86 -14.66
C CYS A 49 6.81 -17.73 -15.43
N GLN A 50 5.75 -18.02 -16.18
CA GLN A 50 4.98 -17.02 -16.91
C GLN A 50 4.35 -15.98 -15.99
N VAL A 51 3.75 -16.39 -14.87
CA VAL A 51 3.15 -15.48 -13.90
C VAL A 51 4.21 -14.63 -13.21
N VAL A 52 5.29 -15.24 -12.73
CA VAL A 52 6.42 -14.54 -12.10
C VAL A 52 7.09 -13.56 -13.06
N GLN A 53 7.20 -13.93 -14.33
CA GLN A 53 7.73 -13.05 -15.38
C GLN A 53 6.82 -11.84 -15.60
N GLY A 54 5.51 -12.01 -15.55
CA GLY A 54 4.54 -10.90 -15.58
C GLY A 54 4.73 -9.93 -14.41
N ASP A 55 4.95 -10.45 -13.20
CA ASP A 55 5.21 -9.64 -12.01
C ASP A 55 6.56 -8.88 -12.11
N LEU A 56 7.60 -9.53 -12.63
CA LEU A 56 8.90 -8.91 -12.90
C LEU A 56 8.76 -7.73 -13.87
N MET A 57 8.06 -7.93 -14.98
CA MET A 57 7.82 -6.89 -15.98
C MET A 57 6.97 -5.73 -15.44
N ALA A 58 6.02 -6.03 -14.54
CA ALA A 58 5.24 -5.00 -13.86
C ALA A 58 6.15 -4.11 -13.01
N LEU A 59 7.04 -4.70 -12.20
CA LEU A 59 7.96 -3.94 -11.35
C LEU A 59 8.92 -3.08 -12.18
N VAL A 60 9.54 -3.63 -13.23
CA VAL A 60 10.36 -2.84 -14.18
C VAL A 60 9.57 -1.71 -14.83
N THR A 61 8.26 -1.89 -15.05
CA THR A 61 7.42 -0.87 -15.69
C THR A 61 7.04 0.23 -14.70
N PHE A 62 6.68 -0.13 -13.48
CA PHE A 62 6.17 0.80 -12.48
C PHE A 62 7.27 1.59 -11.76
N ASP A 63 8.43 0.97 -11.50
CA ASP A 63 9.54 1.64 -10.83
C ASP A 63 10.51 2.28 -11.85
N PRO A 64 10.61 3.62 -11.89
CA PRO A 64 11.58 4.29 -12.74
C PRO A 64 13.04 3.94 -12.40
N ALA A 65 13.35 3.57 -11.15
CA ALA A 65 14.70 3.23 -10.72
C ALA A 65 15.14 1.84 -11.23
N ALA A 66 14.20 0.99 -11.65
CA ALA A 66 14.49 -0.28 -12.30
C ALA A 66 14.93 -0.14 -13.76
N LYS A 67 14.80 1.06 -14.35
CA LYS A 67 15.12 1.32 -15.76
C LYS A 67 16.51 1.91 -15.94
N HIS A 68 17.34 1.26 -16.72
CA HIS A 68 18.72 1.66 -16.94
C HIS A 68 19.01 1.87 -18.44
N ASN A 69 19.94 2.76 -18.73
CA ASN A 69 20.42 2.94 -20.09
C ASN A 69 21.16 1.70 -20.65
N TYR A 70 21.58 0.80 -19.75
CA TYR A 70 22.25 -0.43 -20.13
C TYR A 70 21.35 -1.41 -20.89
N ASP A 71 20.04 -1.40 -20.68
CA ASP A 71 19.09 -2.26 -21.40
C ASP A 71 19.11 -2.05 -22.91
N LYS A 72 19.52 -0.86 -23.36
CA LYS A 72 19.72 -0.55 -24.79
C LYS A 72 20.89 -1.31 -25.42
N VAL A 73 21.86 -1.72 -24.60
CA VAL A 73 23.09 -2.41 -25.04
C VAL A 73 23.05 -3.89 -24.63
N ILE A 74 22.53 -4.16 -23.45
CA ILE A 74 22.44 -5.49 -22.85
C ILE A 74 20.95 -5.81 -22.69
N LYS A 75 20.41 -6.54 -23.66
CA LYS A 75 18.99 -6.93 -23.64
C LYS A 75 18.65 -7.69 -22.36
N GLY A 76 17.59 -7.25 -21.67
CA GLY A 76 17.14 -7.86 -20.43
C GLY A 76 17.91 -7.42 -19.17
N TYR A 77 18.74 -6.38 -19.27
CA TYR A 77 19.49 -5.87 -18.12
C TYR A 77 18.58 -5.44 -16.96
N ASP A 78 17.52 -4.68 -17.24
CA ASP A 78 16.60 -4.16 -16.21
C ASP A 78 15.91 -5.31 -15.48
N GLN A 79 15.48 -6.35 -16.19
CA GLN A 79 14.88 -7.55 -15.59
C GLN A 79 15.87 -8.28 -14.69
N LYS A 80 17.10 -8.48 -15.17
CA LYS A 80 18.15 -9.16 -14.38
C LYS A 80 18.54 -8.35 -13.14
N TYR A 81 18.60 -7.03 -13.29
CA TYR A 81 18.86 -6.13 -12.17
C TYR A 81 17.80 -6.27 -11.07
N VAL A 82 16.51 -6.25 -11.45
CA VAL A 82 15.40 -6.44 -10.50
C VAL A 82 15.47 -7.82 -9.85
N GLN A 83 15.67 -8.89 -10.62
CA GLN A 83 15.79 -10.25 -10.08
C GLN A 83 16.91 -10.39 -9.03
N ALA A 84 18.04 -9.72 -9.27
CA ALA A 84 19.22 -9.84 -8.42
C ALA A 84 19.15 -8.97 -7.16
N THR A 85 18.40 -7.85 -7.19
CA THR A 85 18.51 -6.82 -6.15
C THR A 85 17.22 -6.48 -5.42
N TYR A 86 16.04 -6.73 -6.00
CA TYR A 86 14.77 -6.30 -5.43
C TYR A 86 14.15 -7.37 -4.52
N LYS A 87 14.13 -7.09 -3.23
CA LYS A 87 13.48 -7.97 -2.24
C LYS A 87 11.96 -8.05 -2.40
N GLY A 88 11.33 -7.01 -2.94
CA GLY A 88 9.91 -7.03 -3.31
C GLY A 88 9.60 -8.09 -4.37
N PHE A 89 10.44 -8.21 -5.41
CA PHE A 89 10.31 -9.26 -6.42
C PHE A 89 10.53 -10.66 -5.82
N GLU A 90 11.56 -10.84 -5.00
CA GLU A 90 11.82 -12.11 -4.31
C GLU A 90 10.59 -12.57 -3.50
N ALA A 91 9.99 -11.66 -2.72
CA ALA A 91 8.80 -11.98 -1.92
C ALA A 91 7.59 -12.36 -2.76
N VAL A 92 7.37 -11.68 -3.91
CA VAL A 92 6.27 -12.00 -4.82
C VAL A 92 6.49 -13.34 -5.50
N ARG A 93 7.70 -13.64 -5.97
CA ARG A 93 8.06 -14.95 -6.54
C ARG A 93 7.79 -16.07 -5.53
N ASP A 94 8.29 -15.93 -4.31
CA ASP A 94 8.11 -16.93 -3.24
C ASP A 94 6.63 -17.10 -2.88
N TYR A 95 5.86 -16.01 -2.91
CA TYR A 95 4.40 -16.07 -2.78
C TYR A 95 3.76 -16.90 -3.90
N ARG A 96 4.13 -16.70 -5.16
CA ARG A 96 3.54 -17.44 -6.29
C ARG A 96 3.75 -18.96 -6.12
N ILE A 97 4.95 -19.37 -5.72
CA ILE A 97 5.27 -20.78 -5.48
C ILE A 97 4.50 -21.32 -4.26
N SER A 98 4.56 -20.62 -3.13
CA SER A 98 3.87 -21.05 -1.92
C SER A 98 2.34 -21.06 -2.08
N HIS A 99 1.79 -20.15 -2.86
CA HIS A 99 0.36 -20.12 -3.21
C HIS A 99 -0.04 -21.35 -4.04
N PHE A 100 0.74 -21.72 -5.05
CA PHE A 100 0.53 -22.93 -5.83
C PHE A 100 0.52 -24.17 -4.93
N ILE A 101 1.50 -24.32 -4.06
CA ILE A 101 1.60 -25.45 -3.11
C ILE A 101 0.40 -25.46 -2.17
N TYR A 102 0.02 -24.30 -1.62
CA TYR A 102 -1.11 -24.16 -0.69
C TYR A 102 -2.44 -24.61 -1.29
N TYR A 103 -2.65 -24.34 -2.57
CA TYR A 103 -3.88 -24.68 -3.29
C TYR A 103 -3.73 -25.86 -4.26
N TYR A 104 -2.68 -26.66 -4.12
CA TYR A 104 -2.41 -27.79 -5.02
C TYR A 104 -3.62 -28.68 -5.21
N SER A 105 -4.36 -29.04 -4.15
CA SER A 105 -5.56 -29.87 -4.22
C SER A 105 -6.68 -29.31 -5.12
N LYS A 106 -6.63 -28.01 -5.45
CA LYS A 106 -7.59 -27.33 -6.33
C LYS A 106 -7.06 -27.14 -7.76
N THR A 107 -5.83 -27.52 -8.02
CA THR A 107 -5.23 -27.39 -9.36
C THR A 107 -5.68 -28.55 -10.27
N LYS A 108 -5.47 -28.36 -11.57
CA LYS A 108 -5.67 -29.44 -12.56
C LYS A 108 -4.67 -30.59 -12.43
N TYR A 109 -3.60 -30.39 -11.68
CA TYR A 109 -2.53 -31.35 -11.42
C TYR A 109 -2.77 -32.21 -10.18
N ALA A 110 -3.79 -31.89 -9.38
CA ALA A 110 -4.08 -32.60 -8.15
C ALA A 110 -4.41 -34.07 -8.41
N ILE A 111 -3.87 -34.96 -7.57
CA ILE A 111 -4.28 -36.34 -7.53
C ILE A 111 -5.75 -36.38 -7.14
N LYS A 112 -6.61 -36.88 -8.05
CA LYS A 112 -8.05 -37.00 -7.81
C LYS A 112 -8.31 -38.31 -7.05
N ASP A 113 -8.82 -38.17 -5.84
CA ASP A 113 -9.39 -39.30 -5.11
C ASP A 113 -10.53 -38.84 -4.19
N ASN A 114 -11.55 -39.66 -4.06
CA ASN A 114 -12.79 -39.33 -3.37
C ASN A 114 -12.70 -39.68 -1.87
N GLY A 115 -12.01 -38.86 -1.09
CA GLY A 115 -12.08 -38.96 0.39
C GLY A 115 -11.02 -39.88 1.04
N ASN A 116 -9.93 -40.12 0.36
CA ASN A 116 -8.81 -40.88 0.93
C ASN A 116 -8.12 -40.05 2.04
N GLU A 117 -7.99 -40.63 3.22
CA GLU A 117 -7.36 -39.99 4.39
C GLU A 117 -5.92 -39.54 4.10
N ALA A 118 -5.17 -40.31 3.28
CA ALA A 118 -3.83 -39.94 2.85
C ALA A 118 -3.77 -38.63 2.07
N LEU A 119 -4.76 -38.33 1.25
CA LEU A 119 -4.82 -37.05 0.50
C LEU A 119 -5.18 -35.88 1.39
N ILE A 120 -6.01 -36.08 2.42
CA ILE A 120 -6.29 -35.06 3.43
C ILE A 120 -5.00 -34.74 4.21
N MET A 121 -4.23 -35.76 4.56
CA MET A 121 -2.94 -35.59 5.21
C MET A 121 -1.93 -34.87 4.31
N LEU A 122 -1.86 -35.25 3.04
CA LEU A 122 -1.02 -34.57 2.05
C LEU A 122 -1.40 -33.08 1.91
N GLU A 123 -2.69 -32.77 1.77
CA GLU A 123 -3.15 -31.37 1.69
C GLU A 123 -2.75 -30.57 2.94
N ALA A 124 -2.92 -31.15 4.13
CA ALA A 124 -2.51 -30.50 5.37
C ALA A 124 -1.00 -30.24 5.41
N TYR A 125 -0.20 -31.21 4.95
CA TYR A 125 1.26 -31.12 4.89
C TYR A 125 1.72 -30.06 3.88
N LEU A 126 1.13 -30.01 2.69
CA LEU A 126 1.43 -29.01 1.67
C LEU A 126 1.11 -27.58 2.16
N LYS A 127 0.00 -27.40 2.90
CA LYS A 127 -0.31 -26.11 3.53
C LYS A 127 0.73 -25.70 4.58
N LEU A 128 1.28 -26.66 5.32
CA LEU A 128 2.34 -26.42 6.27
C LEU A 128 3.63 -26.00 5.56
N ILE A 129 4.04 -26.70 4.50
CA ILE A 129 5.19 -26.34 3.65
C ILE A 129 5.00 -24.91 3.12
N ALA A 130 3.87 -24.62 2.48
CA ALA A 130 3.58 -23.31 1.90
C ALA A 130 3.64 -22.19 2.95
N ARG A 131 3.16 -22.46 4.16
CA ARG A 131 3.22 -21.47 5.26
C ARG A 131 4.66 -21.28 5.75
N ASN A 132 5.44 -22.35 5.88
CA ASN A 132 6.85 -22.27 6.24
C ASN A 132 7.66 -21.47 5.20
N MET A 133 7.44 -21.69 3.91
CA MET A 133 8.05 -20.90 2.83
C MET A 133 7.72 -19.40 2.98
N SER A 134 6.46 -19.07 3.25
CA SER A 134 6.04 -17.69 3.47
C SER A 134 6.75 -17.05 4.68
N GLU A 135 6.92 -17.77 5.79
CA GLU A 135 7.66 -17.27 6.95
C GLU A 135 9.16 -17.10 6.65
N ASN A 136 9.76 -18.04 5.93
CA ASN A 136 11.17 -17.95 5.51
C ASN A 136 11.38 -16.76 4.55
N SER A 137 10.46 -16.53 3.61
CA SER A 137 10.49 -15.37 2.72
C SER A 137 10.38 -14.06 3.52
N LYS A 138 9.49 -14.00 4.52
CA LYS A 138 9.37 -12.84 5.42
C LYS A 138 10.68 -12.55 6.17
N VAL A 139 11.40 -13.57 6.63
CA VAL A 139 12.71 -13.38 7.29
C VAL A 139 13.73 -12.79 6.33
N ARG A 140 13.75 -13.24 5.06
CA ARG A 140 14.73 -12.77 4.05
C ARG A 140 14.39 -11.40 3.48
N THR A 141 13.10 -11.09 3.34
CA THR A 141 12.63 -9.91 2.60
C THR A 141 11.99 -8.84 3.48
N ALA A 142 11.66 -9.17 4.73
CA ALA A 142 10.84 -8.36 5.65
C ALA A 142 9.43 -8.04 5.08
N ILE A 143 8.91 -8.88 4.17
CA ILE A 143 7.60 -8.78 3.54
C ILE A 143 6.81 -10.04 3.87
N GLU A 144 5.62 -9.87 4.44
CA GLU A 144 4.72 -10.98 4.76
C GLU A 144 3.59 -11.07 3.74
N ILE A 145 3.54 -12.16 2.97
CA ILE A 145 2.41 -12.48 2.10
C ILE A 145 1.88 -13.85 2.48
N HIS A 146 0.66 -13.92 2.98
CA HIS A 146 0.08 -15.20 3.34
C HIS A 146 -0.23 -16.04 2.08
N PRO A 147 0.17 -17.32 1.98
CA PRO A 147 0.01 -18.11 0.76
C PRO A 147 -1.46 -18.34 0.37
N ALA A 148 -2.40 -18.23 1.30
CA ALA A 148 -3.83 -18.32 1.01
C ALA A 148 -4.42 -17.04 0.42
N SER A 149 -3.71 -15.91 0.40
CA SER A 149 -4.19 -14.70 -0.29
C SER A 149 -4.33 -14.96 -1.79
N ILE A 150 -5.26 -14.26 -2.44
CA ILE A 150 -5.47 -14.37 -3.89
C ILE A 150 -4.97 -13.08 -4.53
N ILE A 151 -3.94 -13.17 -5.35
CA ILE A 151 -3.34 -12.01 -6.00
C ILE A 151 -3.34 -12.25 -7.51
N GLY A 152 -3.92 -11.31 -8.25
CA GLY A 152 -3.96 -11.29 -9.71
C GLY A 152 -2.58 -11.15 -10.35
N GLU A 153 -2.55 -11.04 -11.66
CA GLU A 153 -1.33 -10.94 -12.45
C GLU A 153 -0.70 -9.54 -12.39
N ARG A 154 0.59 -9.46 -12.69
CA ARG A 154 1.36 -8.23 -12.82
C ARG A 154 1.33 -7.40 -11.52
N PHE A 155 1.53 -8.11 -10.43
CA PHE A 155 1.58 -7.53 -9.09
C PHE A 155 3.02 -7.13 -8.72
N ALA A 156 3.20 -5.90 -8.24
CA ALA A 156 4.50 -5.38 -7.89
C ALA A 156 4.53 -4.82 -6.46
N ILE A 157 5.59 -5.16 -5.73
CA ILE A 157 5.95 -4.56 -4.44
C ILE A 157 7.29 -3.87 -4.62
N ASP A 158 7.31 -2.55 -4.43
CA ASP A 158 8.53 -1.76 -4.45
C ASP A 158 8.94 -1.37 -3.03
N HIS A 159 10.24 -1.40 -2.74
CA HIS A 159 10.85 -1.34 -1.42
C HIS A 159 10.37 -2.46 -0.47
N GLY A 160 9.10 -2.53 -0.16
CA GLY A 160 8.37 -3.64 0.46
C GLY A 160 8.54 -3.83 1.97
N TYR A 161 9.60 -3.33 2.60
CA TYR A 161 9.86 -3.54 4.03
C TYR A 161 8.63 -3.26 4.91
N GLY A 162 8.25 -4.25 5.75
CA GLY A 162 7.13 -4.13 6.68
C GLY A 162 5.74 -4.25 6.03
N THR A 163 5.66 -4.62 4.74
CA THR A 163 4.38 -4.90 4.08
C THR A 163 3.80 -6.22 4.58
N VAL A 164 2.48 -6.22 4.85
CA VAL A 164 1.73 -7.41 5.30
C VAL A 164 0.48 -7.59 4.44
N ILE A 165 0.35 -8.74 3.81
CA ILE A 165 -0.84 -9.18 3.06
C ILE A 165 -1.46 -10.39 3.75
N GLY A 166 -2.62 -10.19 4.37
CA GLY A 166 -3.28 -11.20 5.20
C GLY A 166 -3.98 -12.31 4.42
N GLU A 167 -4.25 -13.42 5.07
CA GLU A 167 -4.75 -14.70 4.54
C GLU A 167 -5.93 -14.58 3.56
N THR A 168 -6.93 -13.78 3.88
CA THR A 168 -8.14 -13.66 3.05
C THR A 168 -8.14 -12.42 2.17
N CYS A 169 -6.98 -11.81 1.91
CA CYS A 169 -6.86 -10.73 0.93
C CYS A 169 -7.20 -11.23 -0.47
N VAL A 170 -7.83 -10.36 -1.23
CA VAL A 170 -7.99 -10.53 -2.68
C VAL A 170 -7.45 -9.25 -3.34
N ILE A 171 -6.53 -9.38 -4.28
CA ILE A 171 -5.92 -8.27 -5.00
C ILE A 171 -6.11 -8.56 -6.49
N GLY A 172 -6.56 -7.59 -7.24
CA GLY A 172 -6.73 -7.68 -8.70
C GLY A 172 -5.39 -7.58 -9.46
N ASN A 173 -5.51 -7.45 -10.77
CA ASN A 173 -4.36 -7.34 -11.68
C ASN A 173 -3.75 -5.92 -11.65
N ASP A 174 -2.50 -5.80 -12.09
CA ASP A 174 -1.82 -4.51 -12.29
C ASP A 174 -1.71 -3.65 -11.04
N CYS A 175 -1.62 -4.26 -9.87
CA CYS A 175 -1.52 -3.54 -8.61
C CYS A 175 -0.07 -3.28 -8.20
N TYR A 176 0.16 -2.07 -7.65
CA TYR A 176 1.47 -1.62 -7.20
C TYR A 176 1.42 -1.15 -5.75
N ILE A 177 2.29 -1.71 -4.90
CA ILE A 177 2.30 -1.48 -3.45
C ILE A 177 3.69 -1.05 -3.00
N LEU A 178 3.75 -0.01 -2.17
CA LEU A 178 4.99 0.45 -1.53
C LEU A 178 5.18 -0.18 -0.14
N GLN A 179 6.34 0.13 0.47
CA GLN A 179 6.72 -0.39 1.79
C GLN A 179 5.70 -0.07 2.89
N GLY A 180 5.64 -0.94 3.89
CA GLY A 180 4.87 -0.76 5.11
C GLY A 180 3.36 -0.77 4.93
N VAL A 181 2.87 -1.19 3.77
CA VAL A 181 1.43 -1.34 3.51
C VAL A 181 0.89 -2.53 4.30
N ILE A 182 -0.22 -2.33 5.01
CA ILE A 182 -0.88 -3.40 5.77
C ILE A 182 -2.27 -3.64 5.20
N LEU A 183 -2.48 -4.81 4.60
CA LEU A 183 -3.78 -5.33 4.20
C LEU A 183 -4.25 -6.33 5.28
N GLY A 184 -4.84 -5.80 6.35
CA GLY A 184 -5.06 -6.50 7.61
C GLY A 184 -6.53 -6.77 7.96
N ALA A 185 -6.74 -7.53 9.04
CA ALA A 185 -8.04 -7.65 9.67
C ALA A 185 -8.38 -6.41 10.52
N SER A 186 -9.67 -6.14 10.73
CA SER A 186 -10.11 -4.97 11.49
C SER A 186 -9.90 -5.09 13.01
N LYS A 187 -9.71 -6.30 13.53
CA LYS A 187 -9.58 -6.58 14.98
C LYS A 187 -8.44 -7.57 15.22
N ILE A 188 -7.82 -7.46 16.41
CA ILE A 188 -6.80 -8.42 16.88
C ILE A 188 -7.49 -9.71 17.37
N LYS A 189 -8.61 -9.57 18.08
CA LYS A 189 -9.38 -10.69 18.63
C LYS A 189 -10.83 -10.63 18.14
N GLY A 190 -11.49 -11.78 18.10
CA GLY A 190 -12.92 -11.87 17.76
C GLY A 190 -13.23 -11.67 16.27
N ASN A 191 -12.25 -11.85 15.38
CA ASN A 191 -12.54 -11.95 13.96
C ASN A 191 -13.38 -13.20 13.69
N LYS A 192 -14.46 -13.04 12.92
CA LYS A 192 -15.27 -14.17 12.46
C LYS A 192 -14.44 -15.03 11.51
N LYS A 193 -14.71 -16.35 11.47
CA LYS A 193 -14.18 -17.24 10.42
C LYS A 193 -14.60 -16.72 9.04
N GLY A 194 -13.74 -16.88 8.02
CA GLY A 194 -13.99 -16.44 6.66
C GLY A 194 -13.34 -15.10 6.31
N LYS A 195 -13.91 -14.39 5.36
CA LYS A 195 -13.37 -13.14 4.80
C LYS A 195 -13.24 -12.05 5.87
N ARG A 196 -12.00 -11.62 6.16
CA ARG A 196 -11.69 -10.60 7.18
C ARG A 196 -10.66 -9.56 6.74
N HIS A 197 -10.03 -9.76 5.58
CA HIS A 197 -9.05 -8.86 4.97
C HIS A 197 -9.65 -8.18 3.74
N PRO A 198 -9.06 -7.07 3.26
CA PRO A 198 -9.64 -6.29 2.18
C PRO A 198 -9.64 -7.02 0.83
N THR A 199 -10.49 -6.51 -0.05
CA THR A 199 -10.48 -6.80 -1.48
C THR A 199 -10.02 -5.55 -2.22
N ILE A 200 -8.93 -5.66 -2.96
CA ILE A 200 -8.34 -4.60 -3.79
C ILE A 200 -8.70 -4.91 -5.24
N GLY A 201 -9.22 -3.94 -5.97
CA GLY A 201 -9.56 -4.06 -7.40
C GLY A 201 -8.33 -4.08 -8.29
N ASN A 202 -8.57 -3.95 -9.61
CA ASN A 202 -7.50 -3.89 -10.61
C ASN A 202 -6.88 -2.49 -10.70
N ASN A 203 -5.61 -2.42 -11.10
CA ASN A 203 -4.88 -1.17 -11.31
C ASN A 203 -4.97 -0.21 -10.10
N VAL A 204 -4.75 -0.76 -8.91
CA VAL A 204 -4.76 0.01 -7.65
C VAL A 204 -3.33 0.25 -7.20
N HIS A 205 -3.00 1.52 -6.93
CA HIS A 205 -1.70 1.92 -6.41
C HIS A 205 -1.83 2.29 -4.93
N ILE A 206 -1.01 1.67 -4.08
CA ILE A 206 -1.06 1.86 -2.63
C ILE A 206 0.26 2.43 -2.14
N GLY A 207 0.22 3.66 -1.66
CA GLY A 207 1.35 4.41 -1.15
C GLY A 207 1.87 3.87 0.18
N ALA A 208 3.12 4.21 0.48
CA ALA A 208 3.85 3.71 1.64
C ALA A 208 3.09 3.92 2.96
N PHE A 209 3.18 2.91 3.84
CA PHE A 209 2.59 2.94 5.19
C PHE A 209 1.07 3.09 5.23
N ALA A 210 0.37 2.91 4.11
CA ALA A 210 -1.09 2.86 4.11
C ALA A 210 -1.59 1.58 4.81
N ARG A 211 -2.68 1.71 5.55
CA ARG A 211 -3.32 0.60 6.26
C ARG A 211 -4.75 0.46 5.79
N ILE A 212 -5.08 -0.68 5.21
CA ILE A 212 -6.41 -1.01 4.73
C ILE A 212 -6.89 -2.22 5.51
N THR A 213 -7.90 -2.06 6.35
CA THR A 213 -8.25 -3.08 7.34
C THR A 213 -9.73 -3.46 7.29
N GLY A 214 -9.97 -4.76 7.44
CA GLY A 214 -11.31 -5.34 7.48
C GLY A 214 -11.78 -5.87 6.12
N ASN A 215 -12.97 -6.47 6.12
CA ASN A 215 -13.62 -6.93 4.90
C ASN A 215 -14.26 -5.75 4.14
N ILE A 216 -13.42 -4.95 3.53
CA ILE A 216 -13.81 -3.78 2.73
C ILE A 216 -13.27 -3.92 1.30
N LYS A 217 -13.79 -3.10 0.38
CA LYS A 217 -13.37 -3.10 -1.02
C LYS A 217 -12.75 -1.77 -1.41
N VAL A 218 -11.60 -1.79 -2.06
CA VAL A 218 -11.04 -0.67 -2.80
C VAL A 218 -11.32 -0.92 -4.29
N GLY A 219 -12.06 -0.03 -4.93
CA GLY A 219 -12.47 -0.17 -6.33
C GLY A 219 -11.30 0.04 -7.30
N ASP A 220 -11.52 -0.43 -8.53
CA ASP A 220 -10.52 -0.39 -9.61
C ASP A 220 -10.00 1.02 -9.90
N ASN A 221 -8.80 1.13 -10.44
CA ASN A 221 -8.17 2.38 -10.87
C ASN A 221 -8.06 3.43 -9.74
N SER A 222 -7.95 2.97 -8.49
CA SER A 222 -7.86 3.85 -7.32
C SER A 222 -6.43 4.05 -6.88
N LYS A 223 -6.14 5.22 -6.32
CA LYS A 223 -4.85 5.57 -5.73
C LYS A 223 -4.99 5.89 -4.25
N ILE A 224 -4.32 5.12 -3.41
CA ILE A 224 -4.24 5.34 -1.98
C ILE A 224 -2.90 6.02 -1.68
N CYS A 225 -2.95 7.24 -1.16
CA CYS A 225 -1.73 7.99 -0.84
C CYS A 225 -1.05 7.47 0.43
N PRO A 226 0.23 7.76 0.63
CA PRO A 226 0.99 7.32 1.81
C PRO A 226 0.30 7.68 3.13
N ASN A 227 0.50 6.81 4.14
CA ASN A 227 -0.03 6.95 5.51
C ASN A 227 -1.56 6.94 5.63
N ALA A 228 -2.30 6.63 4.56
CA ALA A 228 -3.76 6.55 4.63
C ALA A 228 -4.23 5.36 5.48
N VAL A 229 -5.21 5.60 6.37
CA VAL A 229 -5.87 4.54 7.15
C VAL A 229 -7.30 4.38 6.66
N ILE A 230 -7.60 3.19 6.09
CA ILE A 230 -8.86 2.91 5.42
C ILE A 230 -9.58 1.76 6.12
N TYR A 231 -10.79 2.02 6.56
CA TYR A 231 -11.69 1.07 7.24
C TYR A 231 -13.10 1.06 6.64
N ARG A 232 -13.30 1.73 5.50
CA ARG A 232 -14.54 1.74 4.72
C ARG A 232 -14.23 1.53 3.25
N SER A 233 -15.17 0.95 2.51
CA SER A 233 -14.99 0.71 1.08
C SER A 233 -14.82 2.02 0.30
N ILE A 234 -13.97 1.96 -0.71
CA ILE A 234 -13.61 3.06 -1.59
C ILE A 234 -14.17 2.76 -2.99
N PRO A 235 -14.94 3.66 -3.60
CA PRO A 235 -15.41 3.49 -4.97
C PRO A 235 -14.26 3.41 -5.98
N PRO A 236 -14.48 2.86 -7.18
CA PRO A 236 -13.46 2.89 -8.24
C PRO A 236 -13.10 4.32 -8.66
N HIS A 237 -11.96 4.48 -9.31
CA HIS A 237 -11.41 5.75 -9.79
C HIS A 237 -11.20 6.82 -8.71
N SER A 238 -10.98 6.39 -7.46
CA SER A 238 -10.83 7.28 -6.31
C SER A 238 -9.37 7.56 -6.00
N LYS A 239 -9.10 8.79 -5.56
CA LYS A 239 -7.83 9.15 -4.93
C LYS A 239 -8.07 9.46 -3.46
N VAL A 240 -7.51 8.63 -2.57
CA VAL A 240 -7.57 8.85 -1.13
C VAL A 240 -6.26 9.45 -0.66
N LYS A 241 -6.33 10.59 0.00
CA LYS A 241 -5.17 11.28 0.58
C LYS A 241 -5.47 11.76 1.99
N ILE A 242 -4.43 11.92 2.78
CA ILE A 242 -4.51 12.57 4.10
C ILE A 242 -4.06 14.02 3.89
N ASP A 243 -4.94 14.97 4.18
CA ASP A 243 -4.67 16.40 4.00
C ASP A 243 -4.29 17.11 5.31
N ASN A 244 -4.36 16.45 6.44
CA ASN A 244 -4.16 17.09 7.74
C ASN A 244 -2.86 16.66 8.40
N GLN A 245 -1.80 17.44 8.19
CA GLN A 245 -0.68 17.45 9.14
C GLN A 245 -0.97 18.50 10.21
N ILE A 246 -1.48 18.06 11.35
CA ILE A 246 -1.56 18.91 12.54
C ILE A 246 -0.17 18.88 13.18
N GLN A 247 0.57 19.96 13.00
CA GLN A 247 1.84 20.14 13.72
C GLN A 247 1.55 20.81 15.06
N ILE A 248 1.64 20.04 16.14
CA ILE A 248 1.60 20.58 17.50
C ILE A 248 3.03 20.83 17.93
N THR A 249 3.45 22.09 17.97
CA THR A 249 4.74 22.48 18.53
C THR A 249 4.56 22.77 20.03
N THR A 250 5.03 21.88 20.88
CA THR A 250 5.15 22.13 22.32
C THR A 250 6.45 22.91 22.56
N PRO A 251 6.39 24.07 23.22
CA PRO A 251 7.62 24.76 23.68
C PRO A 251 8.40 23.88 24.61
N GLY A 252 9.73 24.04 24.62
CA GLY A 252 10.68 23.19 25.34
C GLY A 252 10.42 23.02 26.85
N LYS A 253 11.25 22.24 27.54
CA LYS A 253 11.09 21.69 28.91
C LYS A 253 10.63 22.65 30.01
N ASN A 254 10.66 23.99 29.79
CA ASN A 254 10.25 25.00 30.77
C ASN A 254 8.89 25.62 30.48
N ALA A 255 8.16 25.20 29.45
CA ALA A 255 6.86 25.73 29.15
C ALA A 255 5.77 25.07 30.02
N LYS A 256 5.17 25.85 30.88
CA LYS A 256 4.13 25.43 31.83
C LYS A 256 2.74 25.21 31.20
N TRP A 257 2.61 25.17 29.86
CA TRP A 257 1.29 25.07 29.21
C TRP A 257 1.29 24.07 28.05
N GLN A 258 0.17 23.40 27.90
CA GLN A 258 -0.16 22.57 26.72
C GLN A 258 -1.28 23.27 25.95
N CYS A 259 -1.28 23.17 24.64
CA CYS A 259 -2.41 23.67 23.85
C CYS A 259 -3.66 22.89 24.25
N PRO A 260 -4.68 23.55 24.80
CA PRO A 260 -5.82 22.86 25.36
C PRO A 260 -6.78 22.29 24.30
N ILE A 261 -6.74 22.84 23.07
CA ILE A 261 -7.62 22.41 21.98
C ILE A 261 -6.94 21.34 21.10
N VAL A 262 -7.73 20.40 20.60
CA VAL A 262 -7.28 19.39 19.64
C VAL A 262 -8.16 19.47 18.40
N ILE A 263 -7.56 19.57 17.22
CA ILE A 263 -8.27 19.59 15.94
C ILE A 263 -8.15 18.20 15.28
N TYR A 264 -9.29 17.62 14.88
CA TYR A 264 -9.36 16.32 14.21
C TYR A 264 -9.45 16.45 12.71
N GLY A 265 -10.06 17.52 12.22
CA GLY A 265 -10.25 17.72 10.79
C GLY A 265 -10.94 19.04 10.44
N VAL A 266 -10.93 19.32 9.15
CA VAL A 266 -11.61 20.48 8.56
C VAL A 266 -12.42 20.02 7.35
N ARG A 267 -13.65 20.50 7.21
CA ARG A 267 -14.53 20.20 6.09
C ARG A 267 -14.96 21.49 5.39
N PRO A 268 -14.94 21.56 4.05
CA PRO A 268 -15.50 22.71 3.34
C PRO A 268 -17.02 22.77 3.48
N THR A 269 -17.56 23.95 3.51
CA THR A 269 -18.99 24.27 3.47
C THR A 269 -19.29 25.25 2.35
N ASN A 270 -20.56 25.55 2.12
CA ASN A 270 -20.94 26.53 1.09
C ASN A 270 -20.36 27.94 1.32
N ASN A 271 -20.17 28.34 2.57
CA ASN A 271 -19.75 29.71 2.95
C ASN A 271 -18.42 29.75 3.72
N GLY A 272 -17.66 28.67 3.75
CA GLY A 272 -16.42 28.62 4.50
C GLY A 272 -15.96 27.22 4.83
N VAL A 273 -15.59 26.97 6.07
CA VAL A 273 -15.14 25.66 6.56
C VAL A 273 -15.68 25.37 7.97
N THR A 274 -15.91 24.10 8.25
CA THR A 274 -16.16 23.60 9.61
C THR A 274 -14.93 22.86 10.12
N VAL A 275 -14.48 23.23 11.31
CA VAL A 275 -13.39 22.59 12.03
C VAL A 275 -13.96 21.71 13.12
N TYR A 276 -13.49 20.46 13.21
CA TYR A 276 -13.89 19.47 14.21
C TYR A 276 -12.74 19.23 15.18
N GLY A 277 -13.05 19.15 16.48
CA GLY A 277 -12.02 18.96 17.49
C GLY A 277 -12.55 18.69 18.88
N LYS A 278 -11.70 18.82 19.88
CA LYS A 278 -12.06 18.80 21.32
C LYS A 278 -11.66 20.07 21.99
N LYS A 279 -12.48 20.49 22.96
CA LYS A 279 -12.27 21.69 23.78
C LYS A 279 -12.16 22.96 22.92
N LEU A 280 -12.87 22.98 21.80
CA LEU A 280 -12.83 24.11 20.85
C LEU A 280 -13.44 25.37 21.46
N GLU A 281 -14.30 25.25 22.47
CA GLU A 281 -14.84 26.35 23.27
C GLU A 281 -13.76 27.21 23.97
N LEU A 282 -12.57 26.69 24.10
CA LEU A 282 -11.41 27.42 24.62
C LEU A 282 -10.74 28.32 23.57
N CYS A 283 -11.12 28.20 22.32
CA CYS A 283 -10.68 29.07 21.24
C CYS A 283 -11.40 30.44 21.39
N ARG A 284 -10.64 31.50 21.39
CA ARG A 284 -11.18 32.87 21.51
C ARG A 284 -11.38 33.57 20.17
N GLU A 285 -10.51 33.21 19.22
CA GLU A 285 -10.48 33.84 17.91
C GLU A 285 -9.86 32.86 16.90
N VAL A 286 -10.35 32.89 15.65
CA VAL A 286 -9.70 32.23 14.52
C VAL A 286 -9.23 33.30 13.53
N LYS A 287 -8.00 33.20 13.07
CA LYS A 287 -7.39 34.08 12.08
C LYS A 287 -6.96 33.32 10.85
N ILE A 288 -7.06 33.93 9.68
CA ILE A 288 -6.41 33.41 8.48
C ILE A 288 -5.13 34.22 8.25
N MET A 289 -4.05 33.53 7.94
CA MET A 289 -2.74 34.11 7.71
C MET A 289 -2.20 33.65 6.35
N VAL A 290 -1.46 34.51 5.68
CA VAL A 290 -0.68 34.18 4.49
C VAL A 290 0.79 34.25 4.85
N ASN A 291 1.54 33.16 4.56
CA ASN A 291 2.97 33.09 4.84
C ASN A 291 3.35 33.53 6.28
N ARG A 292 2.51 33.20 7.28
CA ARG A 292 2.63 33.58 8.70
C ARG A 292 2.35 35.07 9.02
N SER A 293 1.93 35.86 8.07
CA SER A 293 1.47 37.24 8.31
C SER A 293 -0.05 37.29 8.36
N LYS A 294 -0.63 38.00 9.32
CA LYS A 294 -2.08 38.18 9.41
C LYS A 294 -2.57 38.92 8.17
N ILE A 295 -3.70 38.49 7.65
CA ILE A 295 -4.41 39.22 6.60
C ILE A 295 -5.52 40.01 7.30
N ASP A 296 -5.37 41.31 7.34
CA ASP A 296 -6.33 42.19 8.08
C ASP A 296 -7.67 42.37 7.37
N ASN A 297 -7.76 42.00 6.08
CA ASN A 297 -8.95 42.27 5.26
C ASN A 297 -9.83 41.04 4.99
N ILE A 298 -9.53 39.86 5.58
CA ILE A 298 -10.43 38.73 5.51
C ILE A 298 -11.38 38.81 6.71
N ILE A 299 -12.61 39.13 6.45
CA ILE A 299 -13.67 39.12 7.47
C ILE A 299 -14.04 37.64 7.69
N ILE A 300 -13.78 37.17 8.90
CA ILE A 300 -14.14 35.86 9.37
C ILE A 300 -15.14 36.02 10.50
N SER A 301 -16.29 35.41 10.37
CA SER A 301 -17.17 35.15 11.49
C SER A 301 -16.99 33.69 11.93
N SER A 302 -16.82 33.44 13.21
CA SER A 302 -16.71 32.08 13.76
C SER A 302 -17.76 31.87 14.83
N GLN A 303 -18.55 30.79 14.67
CA GLN A 303 -19.40 30.25 15.71
C GLN A 303 -18.66 29.07 16.34
N ILE A 304 -18.38 29.20 17.64
CA ILE A 304 -17.56 28.22 18.38
C ILE A 304 -18.46 27.39 19.27
N GLU A 305 -18.40 26.07 19.09
CA GLU A 305 -19.04 25.04 19.91
C GLU A 305 -17.96 24.13 20.53
N SER A 306 -18.33 23.25 21.44
CA SER A 306 -17.37 22.40 22.13
C SER A 306 -16.58 21.45 21.22
N GLU A 307 -17.20 20.97 20.14
CA GLU A 307 -16.62 20.01 19.20
C GLU A 307 -16.53 20.53 17.77
N GLN A 308 -17.06 21.73 17.49
CA GLN A 308 -17.09 22.29 16.16
C GLN A 308 -16.85 23.81 16.19
N ILE A 309 -16.14 24.31 15.19
CA ILE A 309 -16.06 25.73 14.89
C ILE A 309 -16.52 25.91 13.45
N PHE A 310 -17.59 26.68 13.25
CA PHE A 310 -18.04 27.10 11.94
C PHE A 310 -17.35 28.41 11.56
N ILE A 311 -16.57 28.40 10.50
CA ILE A 311 -15.84 29.57 10.01
C ILE A 311 -16.48 29.99 8.69
N THR A 312 -17.16 31.12 8.71
CA THR A 312 -17.68 31.78 7.51
C THR A 312 -16.65 32.78 6.99
N ILE A 313 -16.40 32.75 5.69
CA ILE A 313 -15.35 33.54 5.05
C ILE A 313 -16.01 34.39 3.97
N GLU A 314 -15.88 35.71 4.07
CA GLU A 314 -16.40 36.60 3.06
C GLU A 314 -15.63 36.52 1.75
N HIS A 315 -16.39 36.42 0.66
CA HIS A 315 -15.92 35.94 -0.64
C HIS A 315 -14.95 36.87 -1.35
N ASN A 316 -15.20 38.18 -1.28
CA ASN A 316 -14.55 39.15 -2.19
C ASN A 316 -13.04 39.31 -1.97
N GLU A 317 -12.55 38.99 -0.80
CA GLU A 317 -11.14 39.17 -0.45
C GLU A 317 -10.31 37.89 -0.60
N ILE A 318 -10.91 36.72 -0.35
CA ILE A 318 -10.14 35.45 -0.30
C ILE A 318 -9.66 34.98 -1.69
N VAL A 319 -10.37 35.36 -2.75
CA VAL A 319 -10.02 35.01 -4.14
C VAL A 319 -8.65 35.56 -4.54
N LYS A 320 -8.22 36.69 -3.96
CA LYS A 320 -6.88 37.25 -4.18
C LYS A 320 -5.72 36.32 -3.72
N TYR A 321 -6.04 35.32 -2.93
CA TYR A 321 -5.06 34.42 -2.31
C TYR A 321 -5.09 32.97 -2.84
N LYS A 322 -5.78 32.71 -3.99
CA LYS A 322 -5.94 31.37 -4.59
C LYS A 322 -4.67 30.54 -4.73
N LYS A 323 -3.51 31.15 -4.87
CA LYS A 323 -2.22 30.43 -5.05
C LYS A 323 -1.27 30.59 -3.85
N LYS A 324 -1.75 31.10 -2.71
CA LYS A 324 -0.90 31.37 -1.56
C LYS A 324 -1.12 30.33 -0.44
N ASN A 325 -0.08 30.12 0.37
CA ASN A 325 -0.17 29.25 1.53
C ASN A 325 -0.99 29.90 2.64
N LEU A 326 -2.22 29.43 2.82
CA LEU A 326 -3.12 29.90 3.85
C LEU A 326 -2.99 29.06 5.11
N ILE A 327 -2.95 29.72 6.25
CA ILE A 327 -2.82 29.13 7.57
C ILE A 327 -3.99 29.58 8.43
N MET A 328 -4.73 28.65 9.03
CA MET A 328 -5.68 29.00 10.08
C MET A 328 -4.97 29.01 11.44
N CYS A 329 -5.12 30.11 12.17
CA CYS A 329 -4.59 30.28 13.50
C CYS A 329 -5.72 30.32 14.52
N PHE A 330 -5.75 29.36 15.43
CA PHE A 330 -6.71 29.31 16.54
C PHE A 330 -6.07 29.88 17.78
N VAL A 331 -6.60 31.02 18.26
CA VAL A 331 -6.07 31.75 19.40
C VAL A 331 -6.80 31.30 20.67
N THR A 332 -6.05 30.85 21.66
CA THR A 332 -6.57 30.55 23.00
C THR A 332 -5.98 31.52 24.03
N LYS A 333 -6.41 31.42 25.29
CA LYS A 333 -5.83 32.21 26.38
C LYS A 333 -4.32 32.01 26.56
N HIS A 334 -3.83 30.82 26.25
CA HIS A 334 -2.48 30.38 26.60
C HIS A 334 -1.60 30.06 25.41
N CYS A 335 -2.16 29.86 24.23
CA CYS A 335 -1.41 29.48 23.03
C CYS A 335 -2.14 29.82 21.73
N ASN A 336 -1.39 29.82 20.65
CA ASN A 336 -1.90 29.88 19.28
C ASN A 336 -1.61 28.52 18.62
N LEU A 337 -2.66 27.85 18.14
CA LEU A 337 -2.54 26.65 17.34
C LEU A 337 -2.58 27.05 15.86
N LEU A 338 -1.54 26.72 15.12
CA LEU A 338 -1.47 26.95 13.68
C LEU A 338 -1.87 25.66 12.94
N LEU A 339 -2.90 25.75 12.13
CA LEU A 339 -3.31 24.69 11.21
C LEU A 339 -2.86 25.07 9.81
N LEU A 340 -1.77 24.43 9.37
CA LEU A 340 -1.16 24.69 8.08
C LEU A 340 -2.00 24.12 6.95
N GLN A 341 -2.29 24.93 5.95
CA GLN A 341 -2.74 24.59 4.60
C GLN A 341 -3.72 23.41 4.52
N THR A 342 -4.94 23.60 5.03
CA THR A 342 -5.96 22.56 4.90
C THR A 342 -6.49 22.49 3.48
N GLN A 343 -6.57 21.31 2.91
CA GLN A 343 -7.16 21.11 1.58
C GLN A 343 -8.60 21.63 1.54
N ALA A 344 -9.36 21.48 2.64
CA ALA A 344 -10.71 22.00 2.77
C ALA A 344 -10.79 23.51 2.53
N LEU A 345 -9.83 24.29 3.03
CA LEU A 345 -9.76 25.74 2.78
C LEU A 345 -9.39 26.03 1.33
N ILE A 346 -8.45 25.24 0.77
CA ILE A 346 -8.08 25.35 -0.65
C ILE A 346 -9.25 24.99 -1.56
N ASP A 347 -9.96 23.92 -1.28
CA ASP A 347 -11.12 23.48 -2.06
C ASP A 347 -12.25 24.51 -1.99
N TYR A 348 -12.50 25.07 -0.81
CA TYR A 348 -13.43 26.18 -0.67
C TYR A 348 -13.06 27.39 -1.55
N ILE A 349 -11.80 27.81 -1.52
CA ILE A 349 -11.31 28.95 -2.30
C ILE A 349 -11.39 28.66 -3.80
N ASN A 350 -11.07 27.46 -4.23
CA ASN A 350 -11.09 27.07 -5.64
C ASN A 350 -12.51 26.83 -6.18
N SER A 351 -13.48 26.58 -5.29
CA SER A 351 -14.89 26.41 -5.67
C SER A 351 -15.61 27.74 -5.95
N LYS A 352 -14.95 28.82 -5.68
CA LYS A 352 -15.44 30.20 -5.86
C LYS A 352 -14.65 30.91 -6.94
#